data_41c3a2c46dca1370727fde2e647794ed
#
_entry.id   41c3a2c46dca1370727fde2e647794ed
#
_cell.length_a   1.000
_cell.length_b   1.000
_cell.length_c   1.000
_cell.angle_alpha   90.00
_cell.angle_beta   90.00
_cell.angle_gamma   90.00
#
_symmetry.space_group_name_H-M   'P 1'
#
loop_
_entity.id
_entity.type
_entity.pdbx_description
1 polymer ?
#
loop_
_entity_poly.entity_id
_entity_poly.type
_entity_poly.pdbx_seq_one_letter_code
_entity_poly.pdbx_strand_id
1 'polypeptide(L)'
;YRELRKALSKYMNGEKQAKVPALIKPIRIPSFQFTEMAPLFDNLPAAKKDRNIRTMEEYNQGFGSILYRTTLPEMKTPSLLTVNDAHDYAQVFLDGKYIGKLDRRNGEKQLEFPACPKGARLDILVEAMGRINFGRAIKDFKGITQSVELTVDIDGRPFTCNLKDWEVYNLEDTYDFYKNMKFQP
;
A
#
# COMPACT_ATOMS: atom_id res chain seq x y z
N TYR A 1 10.93 -29.88 18.09
CA TYR A 1 12.34 -30.30 18.32
C TYR A 1 12.48 -31.69 18.90
N ARG A 2 11.63 -32.11 19.85
CA ARG A 2 11.74 -33.42 20.51
C ARG A 2 11.60 -34.59 19.53
N GLU A 3 10.59 -34.54 18.65
CA GLU A 3 10.39 -35.56 17.62
C GLU A 3 11.51 -35.61 16.61
N LEU A 4 11.99 -34.43 16.15
CA LEU A 4 13.12 -34.34 15.25
C LEU A 4 14.38 -34.91 15.90
N ARG A 5 14.66 -34.57 17.16
CA ARG A 5 15.78 -35.11 17.92
C ARG A 5 15.74 -36.65 18.01
N LYS A 6 14.56 -37.21 18.31
CA LYS A 6 14.32 -38.65 18.35
C LYS A 6 14.57 -39.30 16.99
N ALA A 7 14.12 -38.69 15.91
CA ALA A 7 14.35 -39.18 14.56
C ALA A 7 15.83 -39.15 14.15
N LEU A 8 16.56 -38.08 14.53
CA LEU A 8 17.98 -37.94 14.21
C LEU A 8 18.91 -38.77 15.08
N SER A 9 18.48 -39.18 16.29
CA SER A 9 19.34 -39.89 17.25
C SER A 9 20.02 -41.16 16.66
N LYS A 10 19.30 -41.87 15.80
CA LYS A 10 19.81 -43.12 15.16
C LYS A 10 20.88 -42.88 14.08
N TYR A 11 21.06 -41.63 13.63
CA TYR A 11 22.03 -41.27 12.61
C TYR A 11 23.29 -40.56 13.18
N MET A 12 23.32 -40.32 14.49
CA MET A 12 24.37 -39.51 15.11
C MET A 12 25.61 -40.29 15.60
N ASN A 13 25.79 -41.54 15.19
CA ASN A 13 27.02 -42.34 15.39
C ASN A 13 27.75 -42.08 16.72
N GLY A 14 27.04 -41.90 17.84
CA GLY A 14 27.63 -41.63 19.15
C GLY A 14 27.94 -40.13 19.44
N GLU A 15 27.72 -39.23 18.52
CA GLU A 15 27.90 -37.80 18.78
C GLU A 15 26.88 -37.27 19.80
N LYS A 16 27.32 -36.32 20.62
CA LYS A 16 26.48 -35.72 21.65
C LYS A 16 25.44 -34.77 21.01
N GLN A 17 24.17 -35.12 21.15
CA GLN A 17 23.11 -34.27 20.66
C GLN A 17 23.02 -32.93 21.41
N ALA A 18 22.79 -31.84 20.68
CA ALA A 18 22.55 -30.54 21.26
C ALA A 18 21.34 -30.55 22.23
N LYS A 19 21.41 -29.77 23.28
CA LYS A 19 20.30 -29.62 24.25
C LYS A 19 19.10 -28.97 23.55
N VAL A 20 17.92 -29.56 23.72
CA VAL A 20 16.68 -28.93 23.24
C VAL A 20 16.46 -27.62 24.00
N PRO A 21 16.29 -26.49 23.30
CA PRO A 21 16.03 -25.22 23.96
C PRO A 21 14.77 -25.27 24.83
N ALA A 22 14.76 -24.55 25.92
CA ALA A 22 13.56 -24.36 26.72
C ALA A 22 12.50 -23.58 25.92
N LEU A 23 11.24 -23.99 26.08
CA LEU A 23 10.14 -23.22 25.47
C LEU A 23 10.09 -21.83 26.14
N ILE A 24 10.09 -20.79 25.30
CA ILE A 24 9.81 -19.44 25.76
C ILE A 24 8.33 -19.38 26.14
N LYS A 25 8.04 -18.98 27.37
CA LYS A 25 6.66 -18.83 27.83
C LYS A 25 6.05 -17.61 27.13
N PRO A 26 4.86 -17.74 26.52
CA PRO A 26 4.16 -16.60 25.96
C PRO A 26 3.81 -15.60 27.06
N ILE A 27 3.95 -14.32 26.76
CA ILE A 27 3.46 -13.24 27.64
C ILE A 27 1.99 -12.97 27.28
N ARG A 28 1.21 -12.60 28.30
CA ARG A 28 -0.15 -12.10 28.10
C ARG A 28 -0.11 -10.57 28.20
N ILE A 29 -0.47 -9.92 27.11
CA ILE A 29 -0.63 -8.47 27.08
C ILE A 29 -2.07 -8.17 27.52
N PRO A 30 -2.28 -7.36 28.59
CA PRO A 30 -3.62 -6.96 29.00
C PRO A 30 -4.26 -6.06 27.92
N SER A 31 -5.58 -5.92 27.97
CA SER A 31 -6.29 -4.95 27.12
C SER A 31 -5.81 -3.54 27.46
N PHE A 32 -5.57 -2.74 26.42
CA PHE A 32 -5.20 -1.32 26.55
C PHE A 32 -5.95 -0.50 25.48
N GLN A 33 -6.04 0.79 25.69
CA GLN A 33 -6.61 1.73 24.74
C GLN A 33 -5.49 2.60 24.16
N PHE A 34 -5.59 2.88 22.86
CA PHE A 34 -4.76 3.90 22.24
C PHE A 34 -5.26 5.28 22.70
N THR A 35 -4.35 6.13 23.13
CA THR A 35 -4.65 7.48 23.64
C THR A 35 -4.19 8.57 22.68
N GLU A 36 -3.41 8.22 21.68
CA GLU A 36 -2.85 9.14 20.70
C GLU A 36 -2.91 8.50 19.30
N MET A 37 -3.02 9.33 18.29
CA MET A 37 -2.93 8.94 16.88
C MET A 37 -2.00 9.87 16.11
N ALA A 38 -1.42 9.41 15.03
CA ALA A 38 -0.68 10.21 14.06
C ALA A 38 -1.41 10.14 12.70
N PRO A 39 -2.25 11.14 12.35
CA PRO A 39 -2.96 11.13 11.06
C PRO A 39 -1.97 11.10 9.90
N LEU A 40 -2.20 10.20 8.94
CA LEU A 40 -1.29 9.99 7.82
C LEU A 40 -1.06 11.27 7.01
N PHE A 41 -2.12 11.99 6.66
CA PHE A 41 -2.02 13.16 5.80
C PHE A 41 -1.29 14.36 6.45
N ASP A 42 -1.21 14.38 7.79
CA ASP A 42 -0.46 15.40 8.55
C ASP A 42 1.01 15.00 8.76
N ASN A 43 1.37 13.78 8.41
CA ASN A 43 2.67 13.16 8.64
C ASN A 43 3.34 12.67 7.35
N LEU A 44 2.99 13.21 6.20
CA LEU A 44 3.60 12.81 4.94
C LEU A 44 5.06 13.25 4.88
N PRO A 45 5.97 12.42 4.35
CA PRO A 45 7.36 12.80 4.09
C PRO A 45 7.45 13.80 2.94
N ALA A 46 8.66 14.16 2.54
CA ALA A 46 8.86 15.01 1.38
C ALA A 46 8.36 14.34 0.09
N ALA A 47 7.59 15.07 -0.71
CA ALA A 47 7.06 14.58 -1.97
C ALA A 47 8.15 14.47 -3.04
N LYS A 48 8.10 13.41 -3.82
CA LYS A 48 8.78 13.29 -5.12
C LYS A 48 7.80 13.72 -6.21
N LYS A 49 8.20 14.61 -7.12
CA LYS A 49 7.35 15.07 -8.21
C LYS A 49 7.67 14.31 -9.49
N ASP A 50 6.65 13.79 -10.14
CA ASP A 50 6.77 13.12 -11.43
C ASP A 50 5.54 13.42 -12.30
N ARG A 51 5.75 13.56 -13.59
CA ARG A 51 4.66 13.76 -14.54
C ARG A 51 3.81 12.49 -14.73
N ASN A 52 4.44 11.34 -14.66
CA ASN A 52 3.80 10.05 -14.86
C ASN A 52 3.90 9.22 -13.59
N ILE A 53 2.93 8.35 -13.38
CA ILE A 53 3.03 7.31 -12.36
C ILE A 53 4.15 6.34 -12.70
N ARG A 54 4.85 5.89 -11.67
CA ARG A 54 5.85 4.82 -11.72
C ARG A 54 5.67 3.85 -10.57
N THR A 55 6.34 2.74 -10.63
CA THR A 55 6.31 1.71 -9.59
C THR A 55 7.05 2.14 -8.33
N MET A 56 6.81 1.47 -7.21
CA MET A 56 7.53 1.71 -5.96
C MET A 56 9.05 1.56 -6.12
N GLU A 57 9.47 0.58 -6.90
CA GLU A 57 10.88 0.29 -7.15
C GLU A 57 11.58 1.45 -7.87
N GLU A 58 10.91 2.11 -8.81
CA GLU A 58 11.44 3.29 -9.51
C GLU A 58 11.55 4.51 -8.57
N TYR A 59 10.80 4.52 -7.46
CA TYR A 59 10.95 5.50 -6.38
C TYR A 59 11.90 5.05 -5.27
N ASN A 60 12.66 3.96 -5.48
CA ASN A 60 13.59 3.34 -4.52
C ASN A 60 12.91 2.89 -3.23
N GLN A 61 11.69 2.38 -3.31
CA GLN A 61 10.96 1.83 -2.18
C GLN A 61 10.72 0.33 -2.38
N GLY A 62 11.14 -0.49 -1.40
CA GLY A 62 11.07 -1.94 -1.47
C GLY A 62 9.86 -2.56 -0.75
N PHE A 63 9.26 -1.87 0.21
CA PHE A 63 8.17 -2.37 1.07
C PHE A 63 7.37 -1.21 1.66
N GLY A 64 6.30 -1.52 2.39
CA GLY A 64 5.39 -0.55 2.99
C GLY A 64 4.34 -0.04 2.01
N SER A 65 3.85 1.17 2.25
CA SER A 65 2.83 1.80 1.44
C SER A 65 3.41 2.98 0.64
N ILE A 66 2.79 3.30 -0.47
CA ILE A 66 3.12 4.47 -1.29
C ILE A 66 1.86 5.29 -1.55
N LEU A 67 1.96 6.62 -1.40
CA LEU A 67 0.86 7.52 -1.67
C LEU A 67 1.13 8.30 -2.96
N TYR A 68 0.20 8.21 -3.89
CA TYR A 68 0.17 8.99 -5.12
C TYR A 68 -0.88 10.08 -5.01
N ARG A 69 -0.49 11.33 -5.21
CA ARG A 69 -1.36 12.50 -5.12
C ARG A 69 -1.33 13.29 -6.41
N THR A 70 -2.50 13.71 -6.89
CA THR A 70 -2.62 14.68 -7.96
C THR A 70 -3.83 15.59 -7.74
N THR A 71 -3.95 16.65 -8.53
CA THR A 71 -5.11 17.53 -8.55
C THR A 71 -5.98 17.22 -9.75
N LEU A 72 -7.29 17.31 -9.55
CA LEU A 72 -8.30 16.99 -10.55
C LEU A 72 -8.80 18.23 -11.31
N PRO A 73 -9.20 18.07 -12.58
CA PRO A 73 -10.03 19.06 -13.26
C PRO A 73 -11.41 19.17 -12.57
N GLU A 74 -12.18 20.17 -12.93
CA GLU A 74 -13.58 20.23 -12.52
C GLU A 74 -14.35 19.04 -13.09
N MET A 75 -15.11 18.37 -12.23
CA MET A 75 -15.97 17.24 -12.57
C MET A 75 -17.38 17.58 -12.17
N LYS A 76 -18.25 17.96 -13.14
CA LYS A 76 -19.64 18.38 -12.87
C LYS A 76 -20.56 17.21 -12.58
N THR A 77 -20.22 16.02 -13.04
CA THR A 77 -20.99 14.79 -12.86
C THR A 77 -20.11 13.70 -12.29
N PRO A 78 -20.68 12.67 -11.65
CA PRO A 78 -19.91 11.48 -11.28
C PRO A 78 -19.19 10.89 -12.48
N SER A 79 -18.03 10.29 -12.20
CA SER A 79 -17.13 9.72 -13.20
C SER A 79 -16.70 8.31 -12.80
N LEU A 80 -15.97 7.64 -13.66
CA LEU A 80 -15.34 6.36 -13.37
C LEU A 80 -13.84 6.57 -13.21
N LEU A 81 -13.32 6.35 -12.01
CA LEU A 81 -11.88 6.29 -11.77
C LEU A 81 -11.40 4.88 -12.10
N THR A 82 -10.43 4.77 -12.99
CA THR A 82 -9.75 3.51 -13.32
C THR A 82 -8.30 3.60 -12.87
N VAL A 83 -7.88 2.71 -11.98
CA VAL A 83 -6.48 2.53 -11.59
C VAL A 83 -5.98 1.27 -12.27
N ASN A 84 -5.22 1.44 -13.33
CA ASN A 84 -4.70 0.33 -14.10
C ASN A 84 -3.54 -0.32 -13.35
N ASP A 85 -3.82 -1.52 -12.87
CA ASP A 85 -2.83 -2.42 -12.28
C ASP A 85 -2.21 -1.89 -10.97
N ALA A 86 -3.05 -1.70 -9.94
CA ALA A 86 -2.61 -1.43 -8.57
C ALA A 86 -2.12 -2.72 -7.88
N HIS A 87 -0.94 -2.70 -7.33
CA HIS A 87 -0.27 -3.80 -6.65
C HIS A 87 0.07 -3.42 -5.19
N ASP A 88 -0.70 -3.86 -4.18
CA ASP A 88 -1.77 -4.88 -4.30
C ASP A 88 -3.14 -4.37 -3.82
N TYR A 89 -3.17 -3.43 -2.86
CA TYR A 89 -4.39 -2.90 -2.25
C TYR A 89 -4.37 -1.38 -2.25
N ALA A 90 -5.26 -0.76 -3.00
CA ALA A 90 -5.33 0.68 -3.11
C ALA A 90 -6.54 1.24 -2.37
N GLN A 91 -6.35 2.30 -1.60
CA GLN A 91 -7.39 3.10 -0.97
C GLN A 91 -7.42 4.48 -1.65
N VAL A 92 -8.61 4.94 -2.01
CA VAL A 92 -8.81 6.17 -2.76
C VAL A 92 -9.48 7.22 -1.89
N PHE A 93 -8.95 8.44 -1.91
CA PHE A 93 -9.46 9.58 -1.15
C PHE A 93 -9.63 10.80 -2.06
N LEU A 94 -10.68 11.58 -1.80
CA LEU A 94 -10.93 12.89 -2.39
C LEU A 94 -10.91 13.93 -1.28
N ASP A 95 -9.99 14.89 -1.35
CA ASP A 95 -9.78 15.92 -0.31
C ASP A 95 -9.65 15.35 1.10
N GLY A 96 -9.00 14.18 1.22
CA GLY A 96 -8.81 13.46 2.47
C GLY A 96 -9.98 12.58 2.90
N LYS A 97 -11.12 12.63 2.19
CA LYS A 97 -12.29 11.79 2.45
C LYS A 97 -12.15 10.46 1.70
N TYR A 98 -12.28 9.35 2.41
CA TYR A 98 -12.28 8.01 1.82
C TYR A 98 -13.45 7.82 0.85
N ILE A 99 -13.13 7.38 -0.37
CA ILE A 99 -14.10 7.13 -1.44
C ILE A 99 -14.32 5.62 -1.64
N GLY A 100 -13.26 4.84 -1.60
CA GLY A 100 -13.34 3.40 -1.80
C GLY A 100 -11.98 2.73 -1.88
N LYS A 101 -11.99 1.46 -2.18
CA LYS A 101 -10.79 0.61 -2.32
C LYS A 101 -10.79 -0.13 -3.64
N LEU A 102 -9.60 -0.56 -4.04
CA LEU A 102 -9.37 -1.48 -5.15
C LEU A 102 -8.46 -2.59 -4.66
N ASP A 103 -8.97 -3.81 -4.69
CA ASP A 103 -8.27 -4.99 -4.21
C ASP A 103 -7.88 -5.88 -5.41
N ARG A 104 -6.59 -6.01 -5.65
CA ARG A 104 -6.04 -6.82 -6.75
C ARG A 104 -6.54 -8.27 -6.71
N ARG A 105 -6.73 -8.83 -5.53
CA ARG A 105 -7.18 -10.23 -5.35
C ARG A 105 -8.56 -10.47 -5.94
N ASN A 106 -9.39 -9.42 -5.99
CA ASN A 106 -10.73 -9.44 -6.55
C ASN A 106 -10.76 -8.96 -8.02
N GLY A 107 -9.63 -8.57 -8.59
CA GLY A 107 -9.56 -7.96 -9.92
C GLY A 107 -10.18 -6.56 -10.00
N GLU A 108 -10.33 -5.88 -8.86
CA GLU A 108 -10.91 -4.54 -8.77
C GLU A 108 -9.95 -3.51 -9.39
N LYS A 109 -10.43 -2.76 -10.39
CA LYS A 109 -9.65 -1.72 -11.08
C LYS A 109 -10.36 -0.39 -11.17
N GLN A 110 -11.67 -0.37 -10.89
CA GLN A 110 -12.53 0.78 -11.12
C GLN A 110 -13.41 1.05 -9.92
N LEU A 111 -13.69 2.32 -9.69
CA LEU A 111 -14.70 2.75 -8.73
C LEU A 111 -15.43 4.02 -9.23
N GLU A 112 -16.67 4.15 -8.82
CA GLU A 112 -17.42 5.38 -9.04
C GLU A 112 -16.76 6.52 -8.26
N PHE A 113 -16.57 7.65 -8.94
CA PHE A 113 -15.90 8.81 -8.39
C PHE A 113 -16.84 10.02 -8.42
N PRO A 114 -17.03 10.71 -7.30
CA PRO A 114 -18.01 11.80 -7.23
C PRO A 114 -17.60 13.01 -8.05
N ALA A 115 -18.56 13.87 -8.36
CA ALA A 115 -18.30 15.21 -8.86
C ALA A 115 -17.40 15.98 -7.90
N CYS A 116 -16.50 16.82 -8.43
CA CYS A 116 -15.58 17.61 -7.63
C CYS A 116 -15.22 18.93 -8.30
N PRO A 117 -14.85 19.98 -7.52
CA PRO A 117 -14.39 21.24 -8.07
C PRO A 117 -12.99 21.10 -8.72
N LYS A 118 -12.65 22.05 -9.58
CA LYS A 118 -11.28 22.16 -10.11
C LYS A 118 -10.26 22.31 -8.98
N GLY A 119 -9.20 21.54 -9.03
CA GLY A 119 -8.13 21.55 -8.02
C GLY A 119 -8.41 20.66 -6.82
N ALA A 120 -9.52 19.91 -6.81
CA ALA A 120 -9.76 18.86 -5.81
C ALA A 120 -8.59 17.87 -5.79
N ARG A 121 -8.23 17.39 -4.60
CA ARG A 121 -7.08 16.53 -4.39
C ARG A 121 -7.49 15.06 -4.44
N LEU A 122 -6.92 14.34 -5.37
CA LEU A 122 -6.98 12.87 -5.41
C LEU A 122 -5.76 12.29 -4.70
N ASP A 123 -5.99 11.43 -3.73
CA ASP A 123 -4.96 10.61 -3.07
C ASP A 123 -5.27 9.13 -3.30
N ILE A 124 -4.26 8.37 -3.75
CA ILE A 124 -4.33 6.92 -3.89
C ILE A 124 -3.21 6.31 -3.05
N LEU A 125 -3.58 5.72 -1.92
CA LEU A 125 -2.67 5.01 -1.02
C LEU A 125 -2.62 3.54 -1.42
N VAL A 126 -1.45 3.06 -1.83
CA VAL A 126 -1.26 1.67 -2.24
C VAL A 126 -0.40 0.95 -1.21
N GLU A 127 -0.96 -0.09 -0.61
CA GLU A 127 -0.26 -1.04 0.23
C GLU A 127 0.34 -2.14 -0.65
N ALA A 128 1.65 -2.32 -0.57
CA ALA A 128 2.39 -3.28 -1.39
C ALA A 128 2.16 -4.73 -0.98
N MET A 129 1.67 -4.98 0.23
CA MET A 129 1.56 -6.31 0.81
C MET A 129 2.89 -7.10 0.74
N GLY A 130 2.86 -8.41 0.70
CA GLY A 130 4.06 -9.24 0.58
C GLY A 130 4.58 -9.31 -0.85
N ARG A 131 5.91 -9.50 -0.99
CA ARG A 131 6.53 -9.77 -2.29
C ARG A 131 6.50 -11.25 -2.62
N ILE A 132 6.34 -11.56 -3.90
CA ILE A 132 6.38 -12.93 -4.40
C ILE A 132 7.82 -13.43 -4.31
N ASN A 133 8.03 -14.54 -3.60
CA ASN A 133 9.35 -15.14 -3.37
C ASN A 133 9.61 -16.40 -4.20
N PHE A 134 8.60 -16.89 -4.92
CA PHE A 134 8.70 -18.12 -5.71
C PHE A 134 7.73 -18.14 -6.89
N GLY A 135 8.14 -18.75 -8.01
CA GLY A 135 7.29 -18.98 -9.18
C GLY A 135 7.54 -18.01 -10.34
N ARG A 136 6.68 -18.09 -11.36
CA ARG A 136 6.86 -17.33 -12.61
C ARG A 136 6.65 -15.82 -12.45
N ALA A 137 5.88 -15.40 -11.47
CA ALA A 137 5.53 -13.99 -11.20
C ALA A 137 6.47 -13.32 -10.18
N ILE A 138 7.71 -13.79 -10.04
CA ILE A 138 8.68 -13.25 -9.07
C ILE A 138 9.03 -11.77 -9.34
N LYS A 139 8.86 -11.29 -10.58
CA LYS A 139 9.01 -9.88 -10.96
C LYS A 139 7.66 -9.16 -10.85
N ASP A 140 7.13 -9.07 -9.66
CA ASP A 140 5.90 -8.36 -9.37
C ASP A 140 6.21 -6.97 -8.81
N PHE A 141 6.30 -5.96 -9.68
CA PHE A 141 6.50 -4.57 -9.26
C PHE A 141 5.31 -4.06 -8.47
N LYS A 142 5.56 -3.19 -7.48
CA LYS A 142 4.57 -2.69 -6.53
C LYS A 142 4.18 -1.23 -6.78
N GLY A 143 3.09 -0.79 -6.15
CA GLY A 143 2.49 0.50 -6.42
C GLY A 143 1.53 0.46 -7.61
N ILE A 144 1.42 1.55 -8.35
CA ILE A 144 0.63 1.61 -9.59
C ILE A 144 1.58 1.41 -10.76
N THR A 145 1.41 0.31 -11.51
CA THR A 145 2.38 -0.13 -12.52
C THR A 145 2.07 0.38 -13.93
N GLN A 146 0.88 0.95 -14.16
CA GLN A 146 0.48 1.45 -15.49
C GLN A 146 -0.04 2.89 -15.42
N SER A 147 -1.36 3.11 -15.31
CA SER A 147 -1.96 4.44 -15.40
C SER A 147 -3.12 4.62 -14.44
N VAL A 148 -3.50 5.89 -14.21
CA VAL A 148 -4.74 6.27 -13.55
C VAL A 148 -5.52 7.15 -14.50
N GLU A 149 -6.79 6.79 -14.72
CA GLU A 149 -7.65 7.40 -15.71
C GLU A 149 -8.99 7.82 -15.10
N LEU A 150 -9.51 8.93 -15.60
CA LEU A 150 -10.89 9.35 -15.33
C LEU A 150 -11.69 9.27 -16.61
N THR A 151 -12.83 8.58 -16.54
CA THR A 151 -13.81 8.54 -17.62
C THR A 151 -15.06 9.30 -17.20
N VAL A 152 -15.40 10.31 -17.97
CA VAL A 152 -16.62 11.13 -17.80
C VAL A 152 -17.54 10.92 -18.99
N ASP A 153 -18.84 11.04 -18.75
CA ASP A 153 -19.81 11.13 -19.86
C ASP A 153 -19.97 12.59 -20.25
N ILE A 154 -19.79 12.88 -21.53
CA ILE A 154 -20.03 14.20 -22.14
C ILE A 154 -21.06 13.98 -23.25
N ASP A 155 -22.29 14.44 -23.00
CA ASP A 155 -23.40 14.33 -23.95
C ASP A 155 -23.63 12.90 -24.48
N GLY A 156 -23.61 11.91 -23.59
CA GLY A 156 -23.80 10.49 -23.91
C GLY A 156 -22.58 9.82 -24.56
N ARG A 157 -21.41 10.46 -24.51
CA ARG A 157 -20.14 9.91 -25.02
C ARG A 157 -19.11 9.82 -23.91
N PRO A 158 -18.52 8.65 -23.68
CA PRO A 158 -17.45 8.52 -22.71
C PRO A 158 -16.18 9.22 -23.19
N PHE A 159 -15.63 10.09 -22.34
CA PHE A 159 -14.34 10.72 -22.55
C PHE A 159 -13.39 10.28 -21.45
N THR A 160 -12.26 9.69 -21.80
CA THR A 160 -11.25 9.22 -20.86
C THR A 160 -10.00 10.10 -20.91
N CYS A 161 -9.56 10.58 -19.76
CA CYS A 161 -8.28 11.27 -19.62
C CYS A 161 -7.34 10.54 -18.67
N ASN A 162 -6.07 10.51 -19.02
CA ASN A 162 -5.01 9.95 -18.17
C ASN A 162 -4.51 11.04 -17.21
N LEU A 163 -4.54 10.78 -15.91
CA LEU A 163 -4.07 11.71 -14.91
C LEU A 163 -2.54 11.81 -14.91
N LYS A 164 -2.04 13.02 -14.69
CA LYS A 164 -0.62 13.38 -14.74
C LYS A 164 -0.25 14.27 -13.56
N ASP A 165 1.03 14.63 -13.49
CA ASP A 165 1.61 15.59 -12.52
C ASP A 165 1.36 15.14 -11.08
N TRP A 166 2.07 14.09 -10.71
CA TRP A 166 1.95 13.40 -9.43
C TRP A 166 2.96 13.91 -8.39
N GLU A 167 2.50 14.03 -7.18
CA GLU A 167 3.32 14.05 -5.97
C GLU A 167 3.28 12.66 -5.35
N VAL A 168 4.45 12.08 -5.11
CA VAL A 168 4.58 10.70 -4.63
C VAL A 168 5.30 10.69 -3.29
N TYR A 169 4.73 9.98 -2.33
CA TYR A 169 5.23 9.91 -0.96
C TYR A 169 5.57 8.47 -0.61
N ASN A 170 6.83 8.21 -0.34
CA ASN A 170 7.30 6.91 0.12
C ASN A 170 6.97 6.76 1.61
N LEU A 171 6.09 5.84 1.95
CA LEU A 171 5.69 5.55 3.32
C LEU A 171 6.35 4.23 3.74
N GLU A 172 7.63 4.31 4.03
CA GLU A 172 8.40 3.15 4.44
C GLU A 172 8.03 2.72 5.85
N ASP A 173 7.79 1.42 6.04
CA ASP A 173 7.52 0.84 7.36
C ASP A 173 8.81 0.70 8.16
N THR A 174 9.39 1.84 8.55
CA THR A 174 10.65 1.93 9.29
C THR A 174 10.48 2.65 10.62
N TYR A 175 11.34 2.30 11.60
CA TYR A 175 11.35 2.97 12.90
C TYR A 175 11.58 4.49 12.76
N ASP A 176 12.45 4.90 11.85
CA ASP A 176 12.77 6.32 11.66
C ASP A 176 11.58 7.11 11.08
N PHE A 177 10.75 6.49 10.24
CA PHE A 177 9.51 7.08 9.76
C PHE A 177 8.54 7.33 10.92
N TYR A 178 8.27 6.32 11.74
CA TYR A 178 7.33 6.44 12.86
C TYR A 178 7.82 7.33 13.99
N LYS A 179 9.11 7.32 14.29
CA LYS A 179 9.71 8.14 15.35
C LYS A 179 9.47 9.64 15.18
N ASN A 180 9.39 10.11 13.94
CA ASN A 180 9.25 11.51 13.61
C ASN A 180 7.80 11.96 13.38
N MET A 181 6.82 11.06 13.56
CA MET A 181 5.41 11.40 13.42
C MET A 181 4.92 12.33 14.54
N LYS A 182 4.04 13.23 14.16
CA LYS A 182 3.33 14.11 15.09
C LYS A 182 2.09 13.40 15.58
N PHE A 183 2.12 13.02 16.85
CA PHE A 183 0.97 12.42 17.53
C PHE A 183 0.05 13.50 18.09
N GLN A 184 -1.21 13.20 18.18
CA GLN A 184 -2.26 14.01 18.78
C GLN A 184 -3.23 13.12 19.57
N PRO A 185 -3.86 13.64 20.66
CA PRO A 185 -4.82 12.91 21.49
C PRO A 185 -6.01 12.37 20.72
#